data_a5f09e4ba65e6f725a4d5450b4e41e27
#
_entry.id   a5f09e4ba65e6f725a4d5450b4e41e27
#
_cell.length_a   1.000
_cell.length_b   1.000
_cell.length_c   1.000
_cell.angle_alpha   90.00
_cell.angle_beta   90.00
_cell.angle_gamma   90.00
#
_symmetry.space_group_name_H-M   'P 1'
#
loop_
_entity.id
_entity.type
_entity.pdbx_description
1 polymer ?
#
loop_
_entity_poly.entity_id
_entity_poly.type
_entity_poly.pdbx_seq_one_letter_code
_entity_poly.pdbx_strand_id
1 'polypeptide(L)'
;CPSCRKGMIFHKEGSAYNLGMRLADKINSWLHTYQHPIQVHIGSDGDPFASHVYRHFMDQTPERDNIKYSILTNGLMFKEFHGRVPYVINNLQELGVSIDGASKETYEKLRLGGRWDKIIEGLECMAGQKQKHGFRFILHMVVQQDNWHELEDMLALGRKYEADRVYFNTMEDWNTNIDFDLQTFTKLEEFKNSLRQVSTDPLVHNNVISV
;
A
#
# COMPACT_ATOMS: atom_id res chain seq x y z
N CYS A 1 -5.14 -6.29 9.83
CA CYS A 1 -3.84 -6.92 9.99
C CYS A 1 -3.46 -6.99 11.46
N PRO A 2 -3.08 -8.15 12.03
CA PRO A 2 -2.71 -8.27 13.45
C PRO A 2 -1.52 -7.38 13.82
N SER A 3 -0.57 -7.21 12.91
CA SER A 3 0.62 -6.37 13.06
C SER A 3 0.32 -4.86 13.13
N CYS A 4 -0.87 -4.42 12.74
CA CYS A 4 -1.22 -3.01 12.69
C CYS A 4 -2.29 -2.65 13.74
N ARG A 5 -3.31 -3.50 13.93
CA ARG A 5 -4.48 -3.21 14.78
C ARG A 5 -5.12 -4.48 15.34
N LYS A 6 -5.67 -4.37 16.56
CA LYS A 6 -6.45 -5.45 17.19
C LYS A 6 -7.84 -5.68 16.56
N GLY A 7 -8.30 -4.79 15.67
CA GLY A 7 -9.60 -4.90 15.03
C GLY A 7 -9.75 -4.01 13.81
N MET A 8 -10.72 -4.34 12.98
CA MET A 8 -11.08 -3.53 11.81
C MET A 8 -11.87 -2.30 12.26
N ILE A 9 -11.40 -1.12 11.90
CA ILE A 9 -12.14 0.13 12.09
C ILE A 9 -12.84 0.47 10.79
N PHE A 10 -14.16 0.48 10.80
CA PHE A 10 -14.95 0.79 9.62
C PHE A 10 -16.05 1.79 9.98
N HIS A 11 -15.79 3.06 9.70
CA HIS A 11 -16.76 4.12 9.95
C HIS A 11 -17.69 4.31 8.74
N LYS A 12 -18.97 3.97 8.92
CA LYS A 12 -20.03 4.23 7.93
C LYS A 12 -20.96 5.36 8.39
N GLU A 13 -20.93 5.69 9.69
CA GLU A 13 -21.78 6.66 10.34
C GLU A 13 -21.15 7.15 11.64
N GLY A 14 -21.77 8.12 12.28
CA GLY A 14 -21.33 8.67 13.56
C GLY A 14 -20.37 9.85 13.43
N SER A 15 -19.91 10.37 14.57
CA SER A 15 -19.16 11.63 14.65
C SER A 15 -17.85 11.60 13.87
N ALA A 16 -17.08 10.50 13.95
CA ALA A 16 -15.82 10.34 13.24
C ALA A 16 -16.02 10.30 11.70
N TYR A 17 -17.04 9.56 11.24
CA TYR A 17 -17.43 9.56 9.83
C TYR A 17 -17.79 10.95 9.33
N ASN A 18 -18.71 11.64 10.05
CA ASN A 18 -19.16 12.98 9.69
C ASN A 18 -18.01 14.00 9.70
N LEU A 19 -17.07 13.88 10.64
CA LEU A 19 -15.86 14.70 10.66
C LEU A 19 -15.01 14.45 9.43
N GLY A 20 -14.76 13.17 9.10
CA GLY A 20 -14.00 12.78 7.92
C GLY A 20 -14.61 13.33 6.62
N MET A 21 -15.92 13.22 6.45
CA MET A 21 -16.63 13.77 5.28
C MET A 21 -16.45 15.29 5.17
N ARG A 22 -16.67 16.04 6.27
CA ARG A 22 -16.44 17.49 6.29
C ARG A 22 -15.01 17.90 5.99
N LEU A 23 -14.03 17.11 6.47
CA LEU A 23 -12.61 17.36 6.16
C LEU A 23 -12.31 17.10 4.68
N ALA A 24 -12.87 16.04 4.10
CA ALA A 24 -12.74 15.73 2.67
C ALA A 24 -13.32 16.89 1.83
N ASP A 25 -14.51 17.38 2.14
CA ASP A 25 -15.13 18.52 1.47
C ASP A 25 -14.30 19.79 1.59
N LYS A 26 -13.77 20.07 2.79
CA LYS A 26 -12.93 21.25 3.03
C LYS A 26 -11.62 21.19 2.25
N ILE A 27 -10.97 20.03 2.23
CA ILE A 27 -9.74 19.84 1.48
C ILE A 27 -10.01 20.00 -0.02
N ASN A 28 -11.07 19.39 -0.55
CA ASN A 28 -11.45 19.53 -1.95
C ASN A 28 -11.77 21.00 -2.32
N SER A 29 -12.53 21.70 -1.48
CA SER A 29 -12.81 23.13 -1.68
C SER A 29 -11.52 23.96 -1.76
N TRP A 30 -10.53 23.64 -0.93
CA TRP A 30 -9.21 24.26 -1.00
C TRP A 30 -8.45 23.88 -2.26
N LEU A 31 -8.45 22.61 -2.66
CA LEU A 31 -7.78 22.12 -3.89
C LEU A 31 -8.37 22.78 -5.14
N HIS A 32 -9.67 23.10 -5.17
CA HIS A 32 -10.31 23.83 -6.28
C HIS A 32 -9.72 25.24 -6.51
N THR A 33 -9.21 25.87 -5.48
CA THR A 33 -8.69 27.25 -5.53
C THR A 33 -7.17 27.33 -5.54
N TYR A 34 -6.47 26.28 -5.11
CA TYR A 34 -5.02 26.27 -4.99
C TYR A 34 -4.32 26.20 -6.35
N GLN A 35 -3.44 27.16 -6.65
CA GLN A 35 -2.88 27.34 -8.01
C GLN A 35 -1.48 26.72 -8.21
N HIS A 36 -0.77 26.41 -7.13
CA HIS A 36 0.60 25.89 -7.23
C HIS A 36 0.62 24.37 -7.38
N PRO A 37 1.73 23.80 -7.92
CA PRO A 37 1.91 22.35 -7.92
C PRO A 37 1.79 21.77 -6.50
N ILE A 38 1.03 20.69 -6.38
CA ILE A 38 0.84 19.98 -5.10
C ILE A 38 0.79 18.48 -5.33
N GLN A 39 1.35 17.74 -4.39
CA GLN A 39 1.21 16.29 -4.31
C GLN A 39 0.32 15.93 -3.13
N VAL A 40 -0.70 15.15 -3.40
CA VAL A 40 -1.66 14.67 -2.41
C VAL A 40 -1.39 13.19 -2.15
N HIS A 41 -1.03 12.85 -0.92
CA HIS A 41 -0.85 11.46 -0.50
C HIS A 41 -2.15 10.93 0.10
N ILE A 42 -2.64 9.81 -0.43
CA ILE A 42 -3.89 9.18 -0.02
C ILE A 42 -3.60 7.78 0.54
N GLY A 43 -3.97 7.55 1.77
CA GLY A 43 -3.75 6.29 2.49
C GLY A 43 -2.61 6.41 3.49
N SER A 44 -2.84 5.95 4.66
CA SER A 44 -1.96 5.65 5.79
C SER A 44 -2.78 5.01 6.90
N ASP A 45 -3.96 5.57 7.18
CA ASP A 45 -4.86 5.09 8.23
C ASP A 45 -6.15 4.51 7.64
N GLY A 46 -6.02 3.37 6.98
CA GLY A 46 -7.09 2.68 6.28
C GLY A 46 -6.85 2.61 4.76
N ASP A 47 -7.67 1.81 4.08
CA ASP A 47 -7.53 1.63 2.64
C ASP A 47 -8.35 2.68 1.87
N PRO A 48 -7.72 3.39 0.90
CA PRO A 48 -8.38 4.42 0.10
C PRO A 48 -9.62 3.94 -0.65
N PHE A 49 -9.57 2.74 -1.21
CA PHE A 49 -10.66 2.19 -2.01
C PHE A 49 -11.74 1.49 -1.16
N ALA A 50 -11.45 1.12 0.08
CA ALA A 50 -12.43 0.57 1.02
C ALA A 50 -13.14 1.66 1.84
N SER A 51 -12.45 2.75 2.18
CA SER A 51 -13.00 3.83 3.00
C SER A 51 -14.01 4.69 2.24
N HIS A 52 -15.20 4.89 2.82
CA HIS A 52 -16.20 5.80 2.26
C HIS A 52 -15.72 7.26 2.20
N VAL A 53 -14.95 7.70 3.21
CA VAL A 53 -14.41 9.06 3.27
C VAL A 53 -13.38 9.29 2.18
N TYR A 54 -12.42 8.37 2.00
CA TYR A 54 -11.44 8.50 0.93
C TYR A 54 -12.06 8.43 -0.46
N ARG A 55 -13.02 7.53 -0.67
CA ARG A 55 -13.76 7.47 -1.95
C ARG A 55 -14.50 8.78 -2.24
N HIS A 56 -15.20 9.33 -1.25
CA HIS A 56 -15.85 10.63 -1.39
C HIS A 56 -14.84 11.74 -1.72
N PHE A 57 -13.69 11.77 -1.02
CA PHE A 57 -12.62 12.71 -1.33
C PHE A 57 -12.13 12.59 -2.77
N MET A 58 -11.82 11.37 -3.23
CA MET A 58 -11.31 11.11 -4.58
C MET A 58 -12.36 11.40 -5.68
N ASP A 59 -13.64 11.14 -5.39
CA ASP A 59 -14.75 11.39 -6.32
C ASP A 59 -15.02 12.90 -6.53
N GLN A 60 -14.80 13.70 -5.49
CA GLN A 60 -15.02 15.16 -5.50
C GLN A 60 -13.76 15.97 -5.81
N THR A 61 -12.64 15.30 -6.06
CA THR A 61 -11.38 15.99 -6.32
C THR A 61 -11.42 16.76 -7.64
N PRO A 62 -10.86 18.02 -7.70
CA PRO A 62 -10.90 18.80 -8.91
C PRO A 62 -10.02 18.23 -10.01
N GLU A 63 -10.50 18.34 -11.24
CA GLU A 63 -9.72 18.02 -12.46
C GLU A 63 -8.73 19.14 -12.76
N ARG A 64 -7.49 18.98 -12.26
CA ARG A 64 -6.45 20.01 -12.37
C ARG A 64 -5.07 19.40 -12.54
N ASP A 65 -4.31 19.88 -13.52
CA ASP A 65 -2.99 19.36 -13.87
C ASP A 65 -1.90 19.64 -12.83
N ASN A 66 -2.10 20.68 -11.99
CA ASN A 66 -1.18 21.02 -10.91
C ASN A 66 -1.31 20.11 -9.68
N ILE A 67 -2.31 19.21 -9.64
CA ILE A 67 -2.49 18.26 -8.53
C ILE A 67 -2.01 16.88 -8.98
N LYS A 68 -1.10 16.30 -8.22
CA LYS A 68 -0.60 14.94 -8.42
C LYS A 68 -0.90 14.10 -7.20
N TYR A 69 -1.10 12.79 -7.40
CA TYR A 69 -1.51 11.88 -6.35
C TYR A 69 -0.48 10.78 -6.11
N SER A 70 -0.35 10.37 -4.86
CA SER A 70 0.29 9.13 -4.46
C SER A 70 -0.69 8.35 -3.61
N ILE A 71 -0.85 7.07 -3.88
CA ILE A 71 -1.81 6.21 -3.19
C ILE A 71 -1.05 5.04 -2.56
N LEU A 72 -1.36 4.74 -1.29
CA LEU A 72 -0.99 3.49 -0.63
C LEU A 72 -2.26 2.69 -0.32
N THR A 73 -2.35 1.46 -0.83
CA THR A 73 -3.54 0.61 -0.70
C THR A 73 -3.17 -0.83 -0.34
N ASN A 74 -4.13 -1.58 0.18
CA ASN A 74 -4.02 -3.04 0.30
C ASN A 74 -4.32 -3.78 -1.03
N GLY A 75 -4.73 -3.06 -2.07
CA GLY A 75 -4.96 -3.57 -3.41
C GLY A 75 -6.26 -4.31 -3.65
N LEU A 76 -6.98 -4.77 -2.61
CA LEU A 76 -8.13 -5.65 -2.76
C LEU A 76 -9.31 -5.04 -3.51
N MET A 77 -9.51 -3.73 -3.37
CA MET A 77 -10.65 -3.00 -3.95
C MET A 77 -10.26 -2.16 -5.17
N PHE A 78 -8.99 -2.14 -5.56
CA PHE A 78 -8.51 -1.29 -6.66
C PHE A 78 -9.22 -1.59 -7.98
N LYS A 79 -9.27 -2.86 -8.39
CA LYS A 79 -9.91 -3.31 -9.64
C LYS A 79 -11.36 -2.85 -9.74
N GLU A 80 -12.08 -2.84 -8.61
CA GLU A 80 -13.50 -2.49 -8.57
C GLU A 80 -13.73 -0.96 -8.62
N PHE A 81 -12.83 -0.17 -7.99
CA PHE A 81 -13.09 1.24 -7.75
C PHE A 81 -12.24 2.23 -8.54
N HIS A 82 -11.10 1.84 -9.13
CA HIS A 82 -10.22 2.78 -9.85
C HIS A 82 -10.94 3.53 -10.98
N GLY A 83 -11.85 2.88 -11.70
CA GLY A 83 -12.60 3.49 -12.79
C GLY A 83 -13.62 4.55 -12.36
N ARG A 84 -13.91 4.65 -11.05
CA ARG A 84 -14.82 5.69 -10.50
C ARG A 84 -14.11 6.98 -10.14
N VAL A 85 -12.78 6.98 -10.13
CA VAL A 85 -11.96 8.14 -9.76
C VAL A 85 -10.93 8.47 -10.85
N PRO A 86 -11.38 8.68 -12.11
CA PRO A 86 -10.52 8.77 -13.27
C PRO A 86 -9.49 9.91 -13.15
N TYR A 87 -9.84 11.04 -12.54
CA TYR A 87 -8.91 12.16 -12.37
C TYR A 87 -7.75 11.84 -11.46
N VAL A 88 -8.00 11.13 -10.37
CA VAL A 88 -6.96 10.67 -9.47
C VAL A 88 -6.04 9.70 -10.19
N ILE A 89 -6.59 8.73 -10.93
CA ILE A 89 -5.80 7.74 -11.66
C ILE A 89 -4.99 8.37 -12.79
N ASN A 90 -5.56 9.28 -13.55
CA ASN A 90 -4.87 10.00 -14.66
C ASN A 90 -3.71 10.89 -14.15
N ASN A 91 -3.80 11.39 -12.92
CA ASN A 91 -2.80 12.23 -12.29
C ASN A 91 -1.99 11.51 -11.19
N LEU A 92 -2.05 10.19 -11.19
CA LEU A 92 -1.28 9.37 -10.26
C LEU A 92 0.21 9.41 -10.62
N GLN A 93 1.06 9.67 -9.63
CA GLN A 93 2.51 9.60 -9.76
C GLN A 93 3.05 8.30 -9.16
N GLU A 94 2.39 7.80 -8.13
CA GLU A 94 2.85 6.61 -7.41
C GLU A 94 1.68 5.82 -6.83
N LEU A 95 1.72 4.51 -7.03
CA LEU A 95 0.81 3.55 -6.44
C LEU A 95 1.61 2.52 -5.65
N GLY A 96 1.52 2.60 -4.33
CA GLY A 96 2.06 1.61 -3.42
C GLY A 96 1.01 0.57 -3.03
N VAL A 97 1.41 -0.69 -3.02
CA VAL A 97 0.55 -1.79 -2.57
C VAL A 97 1.20 -2.52 -1.42
N SER A 98 0.50 -2.55 -0.28
CA SER A 98 0.93 -3.31 0.88
C SER A 98 0.56 -4.77 0.72
N ILE A 99 1.57 -5.63 0.50
CA ILE A 99 1.43 -7.07 0.33
C ILE A 99 2.50 -7.78 1.14
N ASP A 100 2.13 -8.47 2.21
CA ASP A 100 3.07 -9.04 3.19
C ASP A 100 3.34 -10.53 2.97
N GLY A 101 3.03 -11.06 1.79
CA GLY A 101 3.30 -12.43 1.40
C GLY A 101 3.33 -12.59 -0.12
N ALA A 102 4.25 -13.39 -0.62
CA ALA A 102 4.38 -13.70 -2.04
C ALA A 102 3.70 -15.02 -2.42
N SER A 103 3.17 -15.74 -1.43
CA SER A 103 2.36 -16.94 -1.60
C SER A 103 0.96 -16.73 -1.02
N LYS A 104 0.02 -17.55 -1.47
CA LYS A 104 -1.35 -17.55 -0.94
C LYS A 104 -1.36 -17.81 0.56
N GLU A 105 -0.60 -18.80 1.01
CA GLU A 105 -0.56 -19.24 2.40
C GLU A 105 -0.07 -18.12 3.31
N THR A 106 1.06 -17.52 2.99
CA THR A 106 1.65 -16.43 3.78
C THR A 106 0.79 -15.18 3.73
N TYR A 107 0.31 -14.79 2.53
CA TYR A 107 -0.53 -13.61 2.37
C TYR A 107 -1.82 -13.71 3.20
N GLU A 108 -2.58 -14.80 3.09
CA GLU A 108 -3.85 -14.95 3.79
C GLU A 108 -3.66 -15.13 5.31
N LYS A 109 -2.53 -15.68 5.74
CA LYS A 109 -2.13 -15.76 7.15
C LYS A 109 -1.88 -14.37 7.76
N LEU A 110 -1.08 -13.54 7.08
CA LEU A 110 -0.64 -12.24 7.60
C LEU A 110 -1.65 -11.12 7.35
N ARG A 111 -2.43 -11.20 6.30
CA ARG A 111 -3.46 -10.24 5.92
C ARG A 111 -4.84 -10.80 6.23
N LEU A 112 -5.26 -10.76 7.51
CA LEU A 112 -6.57 -11.29 7.92
C LEU A 112 -7.72 -10.67 7.11
N GLY A 113 -8.50 -11.57 6.47
CA GLY A 113 -9.56 -11.17 5.54
C GLY A 113 -9.07 -10.83 4.13
N GLY A 114 -7.76 -10.87 3.90
CA GLY A 114 -7.19 -10.83 2.55
C GLY A 114 -7.53 -12.10 1.78
N ARG A 115 -7.72 -11.96 0.49
CA ARG A 115 -7.96 -13.06 -0.43
C ARG A 115 -6.91 -13.01 -1.54
N TRP A 116 -6.15 -14.08 -1.67
CA TRP A 116 -5.06 -14.15 -2.64
C TRP A 116 -5.52 -13.96 -4.09
N ASP A 117 -6.62 -14.59 -4.47
CA ASP A 117 -7.21 -14.40 -5.79
C ASP A 117 -7.54 -12.93 -6.08
N LYS A 118 -8.03 -12.20 -5.09
CA LYS A 118 -8.40 -10.78 -5.24
C LYS A 118 -7.20 -9.85 -5.32
N ILE A 119 -6.15 -10.08 -4.52
CA ILE A 119 -4.95 -9.25 -4.64
C ILE A 119 -4.23 -9.49 -5.97
N ILE A 120 -4.20 -10.72 -6.46
CA ILE A 120 -3.63 -11.05 -7.77
C ILE A 120 -4.41 -10.34 -8.90
N GLU A 121 -5.74 -10.41 -8.91
CA GLU A 121 -6.58 -9.63 -9.84
C GLU A 121 -6.31 -8.11 -9.74
N GLY A 122 -6.08 -7.62 -8.52
CA GLY A 122 -5.72 -6.23 -8.25
C GLY A 122 -4.38 -5.86 -8.87
N LEU A 123 -3.33 -6.66 -8.66
CA LEU A 123 -1.99 -6.45 -9.21
C LEU A 123 -1.99 -6.45 -10.74
N GLU A 124 -2.71 -7.39 -11.37
CA GLU A 124 -2.89 -7.42 -12.83
C GLU A 124 -3.53 -6.13 -13.35
N CYS A 125 -4.59 -5.67 -12.68
CA CYS A 125 -5.25 -4.42 -13.02
C CYS A 125 -4.30 -3.22 -12.87
N MET A 126 -3.53 -3.15 -11.77
CA MET A 126 -2.58 -2.06 -11.49
C MET A 126 -1.46 -2.01 -12.52
N ALA A 127 -0.90 -3.16 -12.91
CA ALA A 127 0.10 -3.25 -13.97
C ALA A 127 -0.46 -2.71 -15.31
N GLY A 128 -1.67 -3.08 -15.67
CA GLY A 128 -2.34 -2.53 -16.85
C GLY A 128 -2.60 -1.03 -16.77
N GLN A 129 -2.98 -0.50 -15.61
CA GLN A 129 -3.15 0.94 -15.40
C GLN A 129 -1.80 1.68 -15.42
N LYS A 130 -0.74 1.08 -14.89
CA LYS A 130 0.63 1.62 -15.00
C LYS A 130 1.06 1.79 -16.44
N GLN A 131 0.89 0.76 -17.28
CA GLN A 131 1.23 0.83 -18.70
C GLN A 131 0.48 1.96 -19.41
N LYS A 132 -0.77 2.21 -19.02
CA LYS A 132 -1.62 3.26 -19.62
C LYS A 132 -1.28 4.67 -19.13
N HIS A 133 -0.95 4.85 -17.85
CA HIS A 133 -0.84 6.17 -17.21
C HIS A 133 0.57 6.55 -16.77
N GLY A 134 1.53 5.61 -16.74
CA GLY A 134 2.94 5.87 -16.51
C GLY A 134 3.33 6.20 -15.06
N PHE A 135 2.49 5.89 -14.07
CA PHE A 135 2.84 6.09 -12.66
C PHE A 135 3.85 5.05 -12.16
N ARG A 136 4.56 5.35 -11.09
CA ARG A 136 5.42 4.37 -10.40
C ARG A 136 4.56 3.38 -9.63
N PHE A 137 4.81 2.10 -9.84
CA PHE A 137 4.15 1.01 -9.14
C PHE A 137 5.11 0.34 -8.15
N ILE A 138 4.71 0.28 -6.89
CA ILE A 138 5.59 -0.17 -5.80
C ILE A 138 4.89 -1.24 -4.97
N LEU A 139 5.58 -2.35 -4.70
CA LEU A 139 5.16 -3.32 -3.72
C LEU A 139 5.82 -3.04 -2.37
N HIS A 140 5.04 -3.05 -1.30
CA HIS A 140 5.51 -2.89 0.07
C HIS A 140 5.30 -4.18 0.86
N MET A 141 6.37 -4.70 1.44
CA MET A 141 6.34 -5.86 2.31
C MET A 141 6.91 -5.48 3.68
N VAL A 142 6.09 -5.61 4.71
CA VAL A 142 6.56 -5.54 6.10
C VAL A 142 7.12 -6.91 6.45
N VAL A 143 8.43 -6.97 6.59
CA VAL A 143 9.15 -8.22 6.88
C VAL A 143 8.97 -8.59 8.34
N GLN A 144 8.58 -9.83 8.58
CA GLN A 144 8.32 -10.39 9.88
C GLN A 144 8.66 -11.88 9.92
N GLN A 145 8.57 -12.52 11.09
CA GLN A 145 8.98 -13.90 11.28
C GLN A 145 8.32 -14.89 10.31
N ASP A 146 7.11 -14.62 9.90
CA ASP A 146 6.31 -15.52 9.06
C ASP A 146 6.52 -15.36 7.55
N ASN A 147 7.27 -14.34 7.09
CA ASN A 147 7.41 -14.04 5.66
C ASN A 147 8.83 -13.72 5.18
N TRP A 148 9.82 -13.63 6.06
CA TRP A 148 11.19 -13.28 5.69
C TRP A 148 11.81 -14.23 4.65
N HIS A 149 11.34 -15.46 4.59
CA HIS A 149 11.81 -16.48 3.63
C HIS A 149 11.25 -16.28 2.21
N GLU A 150 10.27 -15.38 2.03
CA GLU A 150 9.65 -15.06 0.74
C GLU A 150 10.20 -13.77 0.08
N LEU A 151 11.36 -13.25 0.50
CA LEU A 151 11.92 -12.02 -0.05
C LEU A 151 12.22 -12.14 -1.57
N GLU A 152 12.79 -13.25 -2.01
CA GLU A 152 13.05 -13.49 -3.43
C GLU A 152 11.75 -13.70 -4.23
N ASP A 153 10.79 -14.42 -3.66
CA ASP A 153 9.48 -14.63 -4.27
C ASP A 153 8.72 -13.30 -4.42
N MET A 154 8.90 -12.39 -3.46
CA MET A 154 8.33 -11.04 -3.56
C MET A 154 8.97 -10.23 -4.70
N LEU A 155 10.29 -10.35 -4.92
CA LEU A 155 10.93 -9.76 -6.09
C LEU A 155 10.43 -10.40 -7.41
N ALA A 156 10.25 -11.72 -7.43
CA ALA A 156 9.68 -12.41 -8.58
C ALA A 156 8.25 -11.94 -8.87
N LEU A 157 7.44 -11.73 -7.82
CA LEU A 157 6.10 -11.15 -7.92
C LEU A 157 6.16 -9.72 -8.47
N GLY A 158 7.09 -8.89 -7.97
CA GLY A 158 7.34 -7.54 -8.47
C GLY A 158 7.67 -7.53 -9.96
N ARG A 159 8.56 -8.40 -10.42
CA ARG A 159 8.89 -8.53 -11.85
C ARG A 159 7.70 -8.98 -12.69
N LYS A 160 6.94 -9.97 -12.19
CA LYS A 160 5.77 -10.49 -12.88
C LYS A 160 4.73 -9.41 -13.17
N TYR A 161 4.52 -8.45 -12.24
CA TYR A 161 3.55 -7.37 -12.38
C TYR A 161 4.19 -6.03 -12.73
N GLU A 162 5.45 -6.05 -13.22
CA GLU A 162 6.16 -4.86 -13.68
C GLU A 162 6.25 -3.75 -12.62
N ALA A 163 6.41 -4.11 -11.35
CA ALA A 163 6.66 -3.13 -10.30
C ALA A 163 7.99 -2.41 -10.57
N ASP A 164 8.02 -1.10 -10.33
CA ASP A 164 9.26 -0.32 -10.45
C ASP A 164 10.17 -0.54 -9.24
N ARG A 165 9.57 -0.90 -8.08
CA ARG A 165 10.29 -1.12 -6.84
C ARG A 165 9.56 -2.09 -5.92
N VAL A 166 10.35 -2.75 -5.07
CA VAL A 166 9.88 -3.50 -3.92
C VAL A 166 10.53 -2.92 -2.67
N TYR A 167 9.70 -2.47 -1.72
CA TYR A 167 10.15 -2.01 -0.42
C TYR A 167 9.99 -3.11 0.61
N PHE A 168 11.09 -3.43 1.29
CA PHE A 168 11.11 -4.29 2.45
C PHE A 168 11.28 -3.41 3.69
N ASN A 169 10.30 -3.35 4.57
CA ASN A 169 10.35 -2.62 5.82
C ASN A 169 10.35 -3.61 6.98
N THR A 170 11.08 -3.34 8.04
CA THR A 170 10.91 -4.08 9.30
C THR A 170 9.60 -3.69 9.95
N MET A 171 9.05 -4.63 10.71
CA MET A 171 7.91 -4.34 11.55
C MET A 171 8.33 -3.42 12.69
N GLU A 172 7.63 -2.29 12.86
CA GLU A 172 7.75 -1.43 14.03
C GLU A 172 6.74 -1.88 15.09
N ASP A 173 7.14 -1.84 16.37
CA ASP A 173 6.22 -2.10 17.47
C ASP A 173 5.25 -0.92 17.66
N TRP A 174 4.04 -1.11 17.18
CA TRP A 174 2.94 -0.15 17.35
C TRP A 174 2.10 -0.44 18.59
N ASN A 175 2.71 -1.01 19.65
CA ASN A 175 2.04 -1.50 20.86
C ASN A 175 0.99 -2.59 20.59
N THR A 176 1.24 -3.43 19.60
CA THR A 176 0.32 -4.52 19.22
C THR A 176 0.60 -5.83 19.96
N ASN A 177 1.64 -5.88 20.81
CA ASN A 177 2.15 -7.07 21.51
C ASN A 177 2.50 -8.22 20.54
N ILE A 178 2.95 -7.88 19.34
CA ILE A 178 3.55 -8.84 18.43
C ILE A 178 5.05 -8.75 18.65
N ASP A 179 5.59 -9.72 19.38
CA ASP A 179 7.03 -9.84 19.59
C ASP A 179 7.72 -10.23 18.28
N PHE A 180 8.13 -9.21 17.51
CA PHE A 180 9.18 -9.38 16.54
C PHE A 180 10.47 -8.84 17.15
N ASP A 181 11.06 -9.62 18.03
CA ASP A 181 12.37 -9.31 18.58
C ASP A 181 13.44 -9.92 17.67
N LEU A 182 14.12 -9.06 16.92
CA LEU A 182 15.26 -9.47 16.09
C LEU A 182 16.36 -10.14 16.90
N GLN A 183 16.48 -9.84 18.21
CA GLN A 183 17.50 -10.43 19.08
C GLN A 183 17.15 -11.86 19.50
N THR A 184 15.87 -12.20 19.56
CA THR A 184 15.38 -13.55 19.89
C THR A 184 15.05 -14.39 18.66
N PHE A 185 15.15 -13.81 17.46
CA PHE A 185 14.84 -14.51 16.23
C PHE A 185 15.85 -15.64 15.96
N THR A 186 15.40 -16.88 16.09
CA THR A 186 16.26 -18.08 16.01
C THR A 186 16.98 -18.27 14.68
N LYS A 187 16.46 -17.67 13.60
CA LYS A 187 17.01 -17.74 12.24
C LYS A 187 17.63 -16.41 11.78
N LEU A 188 18.11 -15.59 12.72
CA LEU A 188 18.61 -14.25 12.43
C LEU A 188 19.69 -14.22 11.34
N GLU A 189 20.65 -15.17 11.34
CA GLU A 189 21.72 -15.20 10.34
C GLU A 189 21.19 -15.62 8.96
N GLU A 190 20.26 -16.56 8.88
CA GLU A 190 19.60 -16.93 7.63
C GLU A 190 18.85 -15.73 7.03
N PHE A 191 18.10 -15.01 7.88
CA PHE A 191 17.40 -13.79 7.50
C PHE A 191 18.35 -12.69 7.01
N LYS A 192 19.45 -12.42 7.73
CA LYS A 192 20.48 -11.46 7.30
C LYS A 192 21.09 -11.81 5.96
N ASN A 193 21.33 -13.10 5.71
CA ASN A 193 21.85 -13.56 4.43
C ASN A 193 20.85 -13.36 3.30
N SER A 194 19.57 -13.68 3.51
CA SER A 194 18.49 -13.41 2.56
C SER A 194 18.36 -11.92 2.24
N LEU A 195 18.43 -11.06 3.27
CA LEU A 195 18.43 -9.61 3.07
C LEU A 195 19.61 -9.11 2.24
N ARG A 196 20.82 -9.58 2.54
CA ARG A 196 22.03 -9.22 1.77
C ARG A 196 21.89 -9.65 0.31
N GLN A 197 21.33 -10.82 0.05
CA GLN A 197 21.11 -11.35 -1.29
C GLN A 197 20.13 -10.45 -2.08
N VAL A 198 18.97 -10.12 -1.50
CA VAL A 198 17.98 -9.29 -2.19
C VAL A 198 18.38 -7.81 -2.27
N SER A 199 19.21 -7.31 -1.36
CA SER A 199 19.59 -5.87 -1.30
C SER A 199 20.36 -5.38 -2.53
N THR A 200 20.96 -6.29 -3.29
CA THR A 200 21.67 -5.98 -4.55
C THR A 200 20.74 -5.96 -5.77
N ASP A 201 19.49 -6.39 -5.63
CA ASP A 201 18.54 -6.43 -6.72
C ASP A 201 18.12 -5.00 -7.14
N PRO A 202 18.10 -4.67 -8.44
CA PRO A 202 17.72 -3.35 -8.93
C PRO A 202 16.29 -2.93 -8.57
N LEU A 203 15.40 -3.86 -8.28
CA LEU A 203 14.03 -3.56 -7.81
C LEU A 203 13.99 -3.09 -6.36
N VAL A 204 15.02 -3.40 -5.57
CA VAL A 204 15.05 -3.06 -4.14
C VAL A 204 15.51 -1.63 -3.97
N HIS A 205 14.74 -0.84 -3.23
CA HIS A 205 15.16 0.50 -2.86
C HIS A 205 16.15 0.46 -1.71
N ASN A 206 17.24 1.23 -1.81
CA ASN A 206 18.39 1.23 -0.89
C ASN A 206 18.11 1.68 0.57
N ASN A 207 16.87 1.85 0.97
CA ASN A 207 16.51 2.11 2.37
C ASN A 207 16.09 0.83 3.11
N VAL A 208 16.49 -0.32 2.59
CA VAL A 208 16.26 -1.59 3.24
C VAL A 208 17.12 -1.67 4.49
N ILE A 209 16.42 -1.73 5.62
CA ILE A 209 16.87 -2.29 6.90
C ILE A 209 18.41 -2.27 7.06
N SER A 210 18.93 -1.24 7.71
CA SER A 210 20.26 -1.32 8.33
C SER A 210 20.17 -2.33 9.49
N VAL A 211 20.62 -3.56 9.23
CA VAL A 211 20.79 -4.60 10.25
C VAL A 211 22.21 -4.57 10.77
#